data_21504fb1dfc17f5303547f57cfa98034
#
_entry.id   21504fb1dfc17f5303547f57cfa98034
#
_cell.length_a   1.000
_cell.length_b   1.000
_cell.length_c   1.000
_cell.angle_alpha   90.00
_cell.angle_beta   90.00
_cell.angle_gamma   90.00
#
_symmetry.space_group_name_H-M   'P 1'
#
loop_
_entity.id
_entity.type
_entity.pdbx_description
1 polymer ?
#
loop_
_entity_poly.entity_id
_entity_poly.type
_entity_poly.pdbx_seq_one_letter_code
_entity_poly.pdbx_strand_id
1 'polypeptide(L)'
;MAHNGCFAAFGETTEVRPQCRPARLACSASAISTMISTRVETKLGLVSSHGGVLLAAASAADDQAGLSFELAACSQDRNSPDKRIEPNSPVVIVVLVLNINNIFSTPSLDYKDHTTVGCQASLATKHMETPEMVDLDWEDLGFGLVNTDFMYLAKCGPDGNFSKGEILPFGPIALSPSAGVLNYGQGLFEGLKAYRKSDGSILLFRPEENAERMKIGSERMCMSAPTVEQFVDAVKQTVLANKRWVPPTGKGSLYIRPLLIGSGAILGLAPSQEYTFIIYVSPVGNYFKEGLAPINLIIEDNFHRAAPGGTGGVKTIGNYASVLKAQTIAKEKGYSDVLYLDAVHNKYLEEVSSCNIFVVKGNSISTPSIEGTILSGITRKSVIEVAERKGYKVEERRVSVDELLGANEVFCTGTAVVVSPVGSVTYQGKRIEYNGDQGVGMVSQQLYTLLTSLQMGKYEDRMGWTMQLN
;
A
#
# COMPACT_ATOMS: atom_id res chain seq x y z
N MET A 1 -41.06 42.68 -7.23
CA MET A 1 -42.41 42.06 -7.26
C MET A 1 -42.27 40.68 -6.61
N ALA A 2 -42.97 40.53 -5.53
CA ALA A 2 -43.00 39.36 -4.67
C ALA A 2 -43.84 38.22 -5.26
N HIS A 3 -43.55 36.99 -4.84
CA HIS A 3 -44.53 35.94 -4.48
C HIS A 3 -43.73 34.77 -3.87
N ASN A 4 -43.82 34.57 -2.55
CA ASN A 4 -44.68 33.64 -1.79
C ASN A 4 -44.68 32.23 -2.40
N GLY A 5 -44.18 31.17 -1.73
CA GLY A 5 -44.43 30.72 -0.36
C GLY A 5 -45.20 29.42 -0.41
N CYS A 6 -44.63 28.34 0.12
CA CYS A 6 -45.45 27.24 0.63
C CYS A 6 -44.58 26.39 1.63
N PHE A 7 -44.95 26.50 2.90
CA PHE A 7 -44.52 25.58 3.97
C PHE A 7 -45.44 24.36 3.93
N ALA A 8 -44.86 23.17 3.94
CA ALA A 8 -45.56 21.94 4.25
C ALA A 8 -45.04 21.39 5.59
N ALA A 9 -45.96 21.17 6.52
CA ALA A 9 -45.73 20.67 7.86
C ALA A 9 -45.37 19.20 7.84
N PHE A 10 -44.31 18.83 8.59
CA PHE A 10 -43.99 17.44 8.88
C PHE A 10 -44.66 17.01 10.19
N GLY A 11 -45.42 15.92 10.10
CA GLY A 11 -46.03 15.26 11.24
C GLY A 11 -44.98 14.50 12.09
N GLU A 12 -45.20 14.55 13.40
CA GLU A 12 -44.40 13.84 14.40
C GLU A 12 -44.50 12.31 14.25
N THR A 13 -43.40 11.65 14.05
CA THR A 13 -43.30 10.21 14.22
C THR A 13 -42.64 9.90 15.57
N THR A 14 -43.42 9.27 16.46
CA THR A 14 -42.95 8.76 17.76
C THR A 14 -41.99 7.58 17.57
N GLU A 15 -40.71 7.79 17.89
CA GLU A 15 -39.70 6.73 17.99
C GLU A 15 -39.93 5.86 19.21
N VAL A 16 -40.22 4.57 19.01
CA VAL A 16 -40.19 3.54 20.04
C VAL A 16 -38.74 3.00 20.13
N ARG A 17 -38.02 3.36 21.18
CA ARG A 17 -36.71 2.79 21.50
C ARG A 17 -36.85 1.39 22.11
N PRO A 18 -36.15 0.35 21.63
CA PRO A 18 -36.09 -0.94 22.30
C PRO A 18 -35.21 -0.86 23.59
N GLN A 19 -35.73 -1.35 24.71
CA GLN A 19 -34.97 -1.47 25.95
C GLN A 19 -34.07 -2.70 25.93
N CYS A 20 -32.73 -2.50 25.92
CA CYS A 20 -31.74 -3.55 26.11
C CYS A 20 -31.47 -3.75 27.61
N ARG A 21 -31.55 -4.98 28.13
CA ARG A 21 -31.11 -5.33 29.50
C ARG A 21 -29.74 -5.99 29.44
N PRO A 22 -28.75 -5.56 30.24
CA PRO A 22 -27.42 -6.20 30.29
C PRO A 22 -27.47 -7.49 31.15
N ALA A 23 -26.84 -8.55 30.65
CA ALA A 23 -26.58 -9.78 31.39
C ALA A 23 -25.10 -9.84 31.79
N ARG A 24 -24.81 -10.15 33.10
CA ARG A 24 -23.44 -10.24 33.60
C ARG A 24 -22.99 -11.70 33.68
N LEU A 25 -21.83 -11.98 33.09
CA LEU A 25 -21.12 -13.26 33.21
C LEU A 25 -19.77 -13.03 33.92
N ALA A 26 -19.46 -13.83 34.92
CA ALA A 26 -18.18 -13.79 35.64
C ALA A 26 -17.23 -14.87 35.12
N CYS A 27 -15.99 -14.50 34.83
CA CYS A 27 -14.94 -15.40 34.38
C CYS A 27 -13.61 -15.12 35.11
N SER A 28 -12.75 -16.12 35.33
CA SER A 28 -11.54 -15.96 36.13
C SER A 28 -10.31 -15.48 35.36
N ALA A 29 -9.42 -14.72 36.00
CA ALA A 29 -8.21 -14.14 35.36
C ALA A 29 -7.19 -15.20 34.89
N SER A 30 -7.21 -16.40 35.46
CA SER A 30 -6.30 -17.49 35.09
C SER A 30 -6.58 -18.03 33.69
N ALA A 31 -7.84 -18.06 33.28
CA ALA A 31 -8.24 -18.49 31.96
C ALA A 31 -7.72 -17.54 30.82
N ILE A 32 -7.62 -16.26 31.15
CA ILE A 32 -7.15 -15.24 30.16
C ILE A 32 -5.64 -15.29 29.98
N SER A 33 -4.88 -15.52 31.03
CA SER A 33 -3.41 -15.64 30.96
C SER A 33 -2.96 -16.85 30.13
N THR A 34 -3.68 -17.96 30.20
CA THR A 34 -3.39 -19.18 29.42
C THR A 34 -3.78 -19.03 27.93
N MET A 35 -4.82 -18.24 27.62
CA MET A 35 -5.19 -17.93 26.24
C MET A 35 -4.21 -17.00 25.52
N ILE A 36 -3.47 -16.17 26.22
CA ILE A 36 -2.47 -15.25 25.65
C ILE A 36 -1.13 -15.95 25.43
N SER A 37 -0.82 -17.00 26.22
CA SER A 37 0.49 -17.69 26.20
C SER A 37 0.54 -18.93 25.30
N THR A 38 -0.59 -19.49 24.89
CA THR A 38 -0.62 -20.66 24.01
C THR A 38 -1.35 -20.32 22.71
N ARG A 39 -0.67 -20.57 21.60
CA ARG A 39 -1.24 -20.59 20.26
C ARG A 39 -2.22 -21.78 20.19
N VAL A 40 -3.44 -21.60 20.68
CA VAL A 40 -4.49 -22.60 20.58
C VAL A 40 -5.43 -22.17 19.47
N GLU A 41 -5.46 -22.96 18.40
CA GLU A 41 -6.54 -22.91 17.42
C GLU A 41 -7.85 -23.33 18.14
N THR A 42 -8.61 -22.36 18.60
CA THR A 42 -9.96 -22.60 19.09
C THR A 42 -10.88 -22.71 17.88
N LYS A 43 -11.25 -23.93 17.50
CA LYS A 43 -12.36 -24.15 16.58
C LYS A 43 -13.64 -23.72 17.27
N LEU A 44 -14.15 -22.55 16.92
CA LEU A 44 -15.51 -22.11 17.24
C LEU A 44 -16.50 -22.97 16.44
N GLY A 45 -17.15 -23.90 17.10
CA GLY A 45 -18.25 -24.67 16.53
C GLY A 45 -19.53 -23.84 16.51
N LEU A 46 -20.01 -23.48 15.34
CA LEU A 46 -21.34 -22.91 15.13
C LEU A 46 -22.36 -24.07 15.14
N VAL A 47 -23.21 -24.15 16.16
CA VAL A 47 -24.37 -25.04 16.17
C VAL A 47 -25.59 -24.23 15.72
N SER A 48 -26.09 -24.53 14.54
CA SER A 48 -27.33 -23.94 14.01
C SER A 48 -28.50 -24.87 14.40
N SER A 49 -29.38 -24.39 15.26
CA SER A 49 -30.72 -24.98 15.41
C SER A 49 -31.75 -23.99 14.89
N HIS A 50 -32.70 -24.47 14.12
CA HIS A 50 -33.78 -23.75 13.45
C HIS A 50 -34.13 -22.38 14.05
N GLY A 51 -33.60 -21.32 13.43
CA GLY A 51 -34.10 -19.96 13.59
C GLY A 51 -33.41 -19.06 14.64
N GLY A 52 -32.26 -19.45 15.18
CA GLY A 52 -31.46 -18.59 16.07
C GLY A 52 -29.99 -19.01 16.10
N VAL A 53 -29.08 -18.03 16.17
CA VAL A 53 -27.66 -18.30 16.38
C VAL A 53 -27.38 -18.24 17.88
N LEU A 54 -26.99 -19.35 18.49
CA LEU A 54 -26.53 -19.39 19.88
C LEU A 54 -24.99 -19.52 19.89
N LEU A 55 -24.31 -18.59 20.51
CA LEU A 55 -22.87 -18.70 20.80
C LEU A 55 -22.72 -19.40 22.15
N ALA A 56 -22.17 -20.60 22.17
CA ALA A 56 -21.78 -21.26 23.41
C ALA A 56 -20.31 -20.92 23.73
N ALA A 57 -20.08 -20.31 24.88
CA ALA A 57 -18.75 -20.15 25.47
C ALA A 57 -18.43 -21.37 26.33
N ALA A 58 -17.24 -21.97 26.14
CA ALA A 58 -16.77 -23.04 27.00
C ALA A 58 -16.51 -22.53 28.43
N SER A 59 -17.05 -23.16 29.43
CA SER A 59 -16.76 -22.88 30.83
C SER A 59 -15.51 -23.63 31.28
N ALA A 60 -14.52 -22.88 31.81
CA ALA A 60 -13.49 -23.47 32.68
C ALA A 60 -13.76 -22.94 34.08
N ALA A 61 -13.94 -23.85 35.03
CA ALA A 61 -14.16 -23.51 36.43
C ALA A 61 -12.81 -23.34 37.13
N ASP A 62 -12.52 -22.11 37.58
CA ASP A 62 -11.60 -21.89 38.70
C ASP A 62 -11.92 -20.56 39.41
N ASP A 63 -12.00 -20.60 40.71
CA ASP A 63 -12.84 -19.70 41.53
C ASP A 63 -12.09 -18.51 42.17
N GLN A 64 -10.95 -18.04 41.70
CA GLN A 64 -10.15 -17.05 42.46
C GLN A 64 -9.77 -15.71 41.79
N ALA A 65 -10.23 -15.36 40.64
CA ALA A 65 -9.95 -14.03 40.09
C ALA A 65 -11.19 -13.40 39.47
N GLY A 66 -11.83 -12.48 40.19
CA GLY A 66 -13.06 -11.80 39.78
C GLY A 66 -12.87 -10.81 38.63
N LEU A 67 -13.09 -11.24 37.40
CA LEU A 67 -13.28 -10.39 36.25
C LEU A 67 -14.74 -10.48 35.79
N SER A 68 -15.40 -9.33 35.66
CA SER A 68 -16.78 -9.27 35.19
C SER A 68 -16.83 -8.83 33.72
N PHE A 69 -17.66 -9.53 32.95
CA PHE A 69 -17.93 -9.20 31.56
C PHE A 69 -19.38 -8.75 31.41
N GLU A 70 -19.61 -7.69 30.65
CA GLU A 70 -20.95 -7.30 30.23
C GLU A 70 -21.22 -7.76 28.81
N LEU A 71 -22.24 -8.59 28.62
CA LEU A 71 -22.77 -8.99 27.32
C LEU A 71 -24.10 -8.25 27.08
N ALA A 72 -24.15 -7.46 26.02
CA ALA A 72 -25.42 -6.91 25.54
C ALA A 72 -26.03 -7.85 24.51
N ALA A 73 -27.14 -8.51 24.84
CA ALA A 73 -27.91 -9.33 23.91
C ALA A 73 -29.17 -8.58 23.49
N CYS A 74 -29.39 -8.41 22.20
CA CYS A 74 -30.64 -7.89 21.67
C CYS A 74 -31.52 -9.08 21.22
N SER A 75 -32.62 -9.33 21.92
CA SER A 75 -33.61 -10.33 21.52
C SER A 75 -34.79 -9.65 20.86
N GLN A 76 -35.12 -10.04 19.63
CA GLN A 76 -36.40 -9.69 19.01
C GLN A 76 -37.46 -10.70 19.43
N ASP A 77 -38.53 -10.21 20.04
CA ASP A 77 -39.73 -10.99 20.36
C ASP A 77 -40.49 -11.32 19.05
N ARG A 78 -40.71 -12.62 18.81
CA ARG A 78 -41.50 -13.13 17.70
C ARG A 78 -42.86 -13.60 18.21
N ASN A 79 -43.84 -12.75 18.08
CA ASN A 79 -45.24 -13.18 18.00
C ASN A 79 -45.95 -12.39 16.91
N SER A 80 -45.85 -12.85 15.67
CA SER A 80 -46.80 -12.58 14.60
C SER A 80 -46.63 -13.63 13.49
N PRO A 81 -47.68 -14.35 13.13
CA PRO A 81 -47.66 -15.25 11.99
C PRO A 81 -47.88 -14.45 10.70
N ASP A 82 -47.13 -14.74 9.68
CA ASP A 82 -47.15 -14.16 8.30
C ASP A 82 -46.19 -13.02 8.04
N LYS A 83 -44.97 -13.43 7.62
CA LYS A 83 -44.23 -12.70 6.54
C LYS A 83 -43.07 -13.55 6.02
N ARG A 84 -43.00 -13.67 4.70
CA ARG A 84 -41.90 -14.32 3.96
C ARG A 84 -40.58 -13.59 4.24
N ILE A 85 -39.53 -14.39 4.43
CA ILE A 85 -38.16 -13.90 4.70
C ILE A 85 -37.57 -13.38 3.40
N GLU A 86 -37.27 -12.07 3.34
CA GLU A 86 -36.43 -11.49 2.30
C GLU A 86 -34.94 -11.71 2.59
N PRO A 87 -34.05 -11.81 1.58
CA PRO A 87 -32.64 -12.23 1.75
C PRO A 87 -31.69 -11.16 2.30
N ASN A 88 -32.15 -10.10 2.96
CA ASN A 88 -31.34 -9.03 3.53
C ASN A 88 -31.56 -8.85 5.03
N SER A 89 -31.32 -9.88 5.83
CA SER A 89 -31.31 -9.72 7.29
C SER A 89 -30.00 -9.08 7.74
N PRO A 90 -30.02 -8.02 8.60
CA PRO A 90 -28.81 -7.41 9.10
C PRO A 90 -27.99 -8.38 9.96
N VAL A 91 -26.68 -8.44 9.69
CA VAL A 91 -25.71 -9.16 10.51
C VAL A 91 -25.55 -8.39 11.84
N VAL A 92 -25.87 -9.04 12.96
CA VAL A 92 -25.60 -8.48 14.29
C VAL A 92 -24.13 -8.74 14.64
N ILE A 93 -23.33 -7.68 14.69
CA ILE A 93 -21.93 -7.74 15.15
C ILE A 93 -21.93 -7.53 16.65
N VAL A 94 -21.48 -8.56 17.39
CA VAL A 94 -21.24 -8.44 18.83
C VAL A 94 -19.81 -7.96 19.05
N VAL A 95 -19.66 -6.74 19.57
CA VAL A 95 -18.36 -6.17 19.94
C VAL A 95 -18.11 -6.47 21.43
N LEU A 96 -17.05 -7.21 21.71
CA LEU A 96 -16.61 -7.46 23.08
C LEU A 96 -15.69 -6.30 23.52
N VAL A 97 -16.13 -5.48 24.45
CA VAL A 97 -15.31 -4.41 25.04
C VAL A 97 -14.70 -4.91 26.35
N LEU A 98 -13.38 -5.10 26.35
CA LEU A 98 -12.62 -5.43 27.56
C LEU A 98 -12.19 -4.14 28.27
N ASN A 99 -12.65 -3.94 29.49
CA ASN A 99 -12.24 -2.80 30.31
C ASN A 99 -11.10 -3.22 31.25
N ILE A 100 -9.86 -2.79 30.94
CA ILE A 100 -8.62 -3.22 31.62
C ILE A 100 -8.13 -2.14 32.62
N ASN A 101 -8.99 -1.31 33.15
CA ASN A 101 -8.57 -0.14 33.94
C ASN A 101 -7.99 -0.43 35.35
N ASN A 102 -7.80 -1.69 35.76
CA ASN A 102 -7.36 -2.01 37.14
C ASN A 102 -6.17 -2.98 37.28
N ILE A 103 -5.31 -3.15 36.25
CA ILE A 103 -4.22 -4.14 36.35
C ILE A 103 -2.84 -3.52 36.67
N PHE A 104 -2.72 -2.21 36.78
CA PHE A 104 -1.45 -1.57 37.16
C PHE A 104 -1.59 -0.68 38.39
N SER A 105 -1.76 -1.28 39.56
CA SER A 105 -1.38 -0.67 40.84
C SER A 105 -0.02 -1.25 41.28
N THR A 106 1.04 -0.48 41.01
CA THR A 106 2.36 -0.77 41.57
C THR A 106 2.39 -0.46 43.05
N PRO A 107 2.89 -1.37 43.91
CA PRO A 107 3.18 -1.03 45.29
C PRO A 107 4.36 -0.05 45.36
N SER A 108 4.20 1.06 46.07
CA SER A 108 5.26 1.97 46.42
C SER A 108 6.28 1.26 47.32
N LEU A 109 7.51 1.09 46.84
CA LEU A 109 8.64 0.67 47.65
C LEU A 109 9.31 1.90 48.23
N ASP A 110 9.26 2.00 49.55
CA ASP A 110 10.03 2.97 50.35
C ASP A 110 11.54 2.75 50.12
N TYR A 111 12.21 3.76 49.61
CA TYR A 111 13.66 3.78 49.42
C TYR A 111 14.33 4.26 50.71
N LYS A 112 14.97 3.36 51.43
CA LYS A 112 15.93 3.68 52.47
C LYS A 112 17.34 3.73 51.91
N ASP A 113 17.99 4.86 52.10
CA ASP A 113 19.39 5.14 51.83
C ASP A 113 20.34 4.04 52.36
N HIS A 114 21.19 3.51 51.49
CA HIS A 114 22.47 2.93 51.87
C HIS A 114 23.58 3.24 50.87
N THR A 115 24.48 4.09 51.32
CA THR A 115 25.94 4.18 51.04
C THR A 115 26.48 3.63 49.72
N THR A 116 26.99 4.56 48.92
CA THR A 116 27.92 4.41 47.79
C THR A 116 29.12 3.50 48.10
N VAL A 117 29.22 2.38 47.40
CA VAL A 117 30.47 1.67 47.15
C VAL A 117 30.75 1.81 45.63
N GLY A 118 31.80 2.54 45.34
CA GLY A 118 32.28 2.71 43.96
C GLY A 118 32.81 1.43 43.38
N CYS A 119 32.12 0.83 42.43
CA CYS A 119 32.64 -0.13 41.49
C CYS A 119 32.83 0.55 40.15
N GLN A 120 34.05 0.91 39.82
CA GLN A 120 34.43 1.23 38.43
C GLN A 120 34.36 -0.07 37.62
N ALA A 121 33.19 -0.33 37.03
CA ALA A 121 33.09 -1.31 35.96
C ALA A 121 33.56 -0.65 34.66
N SER A 122 34.74 -0.99 34.21
CA SER A 122 35.19 -0.76 32.85
C SER A 122 34.21 -1.42 31.90
N LEU A 123 33.34 -0.60 31.31
CA LEU A 123 32.50 -0.99 30.16
C LEU A 123 33.44 -1.16 28.95
N ALA A 124 34.01 -2.35 28.84
CA ALA A 124 34.48 -2.80 27.55
C ALA A 124 33.25 -2.94 26.65
N THR A 125 32.95 -1.91 25.86
CA THR A 125 32.07 -1.99 24.72
C THR A 125 32.65 -3.02 23.77
N LYS A 126 32.24 -4.29 23.92
CA LYS A 126 32.30 -5.23 22.81
C LYS A 126 31.47 -4.59 21.71
N HIS A 127 32.12 -4.02 20.70
CA HIS A 127 31.52 -3.83 19.40
C HIS A 127 31.05 -5.24 18.96
N MET A 128 29.77 -5.54 19.18
CA MET A 128 29.11 -6.59 18.41
C MET A 128 29.11 -6.04 16.98
N GLU A 129 30.00 -6.56 16.15
CA GLU A 129 29.90 -6.38 14.71
C GLU A 129 28.50 -6.83 14.34
N THR A 130 27.65 -5.87 13.96
CA THR A 130 26.33 -6.16 13.39
C THR A 130 26.57 -7.05 12.18
N PRO A 131 25.91 -8.22 12.07
CA PRO A 131 26.10 -9.11 10.93
C PRO A 131 25.97 -8.30 9.64
N GLU A 132 26.87 -8.50 8.70
CA GLU A 132 26.89 -7.75 7.42
C GLU A 132 25.55 -7.83 6.70
N MET A 133 24.80 -8.91 6.89
CA MET A 133 23.45 -9.12 6.36
C MET A 133 22.56 -9.78 7.41
N VAL A 134 21.25 -9.55 7.27
CA VAL A 134 20.25 -10.24 8.12
C VAL A 134 20.15 -11.71 7.72
N ASP A 135 19.85 -12.56 8.70
CA ASP A 135 19.52 -13.96 8.47
C ASP A 135 18.07 -14.06 7.96
N LEU A 136 17.93 -14.15 6.66
CA LEU A 136 16.65 -14.19 5.94
C LEU A 136 16.77 -15.14 4.74
N ASP A 137 15.74 -15.92 4.49
CA ASP A 137 15.65 -16.70 3.24
C ASP A 137 15.40 -15.79 2.04
N TRP A 138 16.48 -15.40 1.38
CA TRP A 138 16.45 -14.51 0.22
C TRP A 138 15.84 -15.17 -1.03
N GLU A 139 15.71 -16.50 -1.08
CA GLU A 139 15.07 -17.21 -2.20
C GLU A 139 13.54 -17.17 -2.08
N ASP A 140 13.03 -17.12 -0.84
CA ASP A 140 11.58 -17.10 -0.61
C ASP A 140 10.99 -15.70 -0.47
N LEU A 141 11.73 -14.65 -0.77
CA LEU A 141 11.20 -13.29 -0.78
C LEU A 141 10.11 -13.13 -1.83
N GLY A 142 8.92 -12.69 -1.35
CA GLY A 142 7.84 -12.18 -2.17
C GLY A 142 7.86 -10.66 -2.28
N PHE A 143 6.69 -10.07 -2.54
CA PHE A 143 6.46 -8.62 -2.53
C PHE A 143 5.65 -8.17 -1.28
N GLY A 144 5.65 -8.98 -0.22
CA GLY A 144 5.07 -8.65 1.08
C GLY A 144 5.96 -7.70 1.88
N LEU A 145 5.36 -7.02 2.87
CA LEU A 145 6.11 -6.17 3.78
C LEU A 145 6.94 -7.04 4.74
N VAL A 146 8.25 -6.81 4.74
CA VAL A 146 9.17 -7.29 5.77
C VAL A 146 9.63 -6.08 6.58
N ASN A 147 9.42 -6.11 7.89
CA ASN A 147 9.83 -5.02 8.76
C ASN A 147 11.36 -4.95 8.82
N THR A 148 11.89 -3.76 8.60
CA THR A 148 13.33 -3.46 8.68
C THR A 148 13.65 -2.69 9.96
N ASP A 149 14.91 -2.27 10.15
CA ASP A 149 15.33 -1.66 11.42
C ASP A 149 14.84 -0.21 11.55
N PHE A 150 14.94 0.56 10.46
CA PHE A 150 14.82 2.01 10.54
C PHE A 150 13.92 2.60 9.46
N MET A 151 13.34 3.75 9.79
CA MET A 151 12.67 4.66 8.88
C MET A 151 13.24 6.07 9.01
N TYR A 152 13.06 6.90 7.98
CA TYR A 152 13.35 8.32 8.02
C TYR A 152 12.06 9.10 8.25
N LEU A 153 12.15 10.17 9.04
CA LEU A 153 11.03 11.07 9.29
C LEU A 153 11.51 12.53 9.31
N ALA A 154 10.85 13.38 8.52
CA ALA A 154 11.00 14.83 8.57
C ALA A 154 9.63 15.50 8.66
N LYS A 155 9.56 16.64 9.34
CA LYS A 155 8.32 17.42 9.49
C LYS A 155 8.47 18.78 8.82
N CYS A 156 7.38 19.29 8.31
CA CYS A 156 7.23 20.61 7.75
C CYS A 156 6.10 21.32 8.50
N GLY A 157 6.38 22.49 9.04
CA GLY A 157 5.40 23.34 9.69
C GLY A 157 4.72 24.32 8.71
N PRO A 158 4.00 25.31 9.28
CA PRO A 158 3.27 26.31 8.47
C PRO A 158 4.16 27.21 7.60
N ASP A 159 5.46 27.26 7.87
CA ASP A 159 6.47 27.99 7.08
C ASP A 159 6.77 27.32 5.73
N GLY A 160 6.27 26.12 5.51
CA GLY A 160 6.46 25.36 4.28
C GLY A 160 7.83 24.68 4.14
N ASN A 161 8.69 24.78 5.15
CA ASN A 161 10.05 24.22 5.13
C ASN A 161 10.12 22.89 5.89
N PHE A 162 10.77 21.90 5.29
CA PHE A 162 11.05 20.64 5.97
C PHE A 162 12.25 20.79 6.91
N SER A 163 12.08 20.32 8.15
CA SER A 163 13.18 20.19 9.12
C SER A 163 14.23 19.21 8.60
N LYS A 164 15.43 19.28 9.19
CA LYS A 164 16.38 18.18 9.05
C LYS A 164 15.74 16.93 9.63
N GLY A 165 15.55 15.90 8.79
CA GLY A 165 14.92 14.66 9.22
C GLY A 165 15.83 13.79 10.08
N GLU A 166 15.25 12.75 10.64
CA GLU A 166 15.88 11.82 11.57
C GLU A 166 15.68 10.38 11.11
N ILE A 167 16.67 9.54 11.37
CA ILE A 167 16.55 8.08 11.26
C ILE A 167 16.04 7.56 12.60
N LEU A 168 14.86 6.94 12.57
CA LEU A 168 14.15 6.40 13.73
C LEU A 168 13.95 4.89 13.56
N PRO A 169 13.78 4.13 14.64
CA PRO A 169 13.34 2.74 14.53
C PRO A 169 12.04 2.63 13.73
N PHE A 170 11.95 1.63 12.84
CA PHE A 170 10.72 1.38 12.10
C PHE A 170 9.57 1.00 13.04
N GLY A 171 8.46 1.70 12.95
CA GLY A 171 7.31 1.47 13.82
C GLY A 171 6.10 2.35 13.51
N PRO A 172 5.08 2.31 14.37
CA PRO A 172 3.89 3.13 14.22
C PRO A 172 4.19 4.63 14.26
N ILE A 173 3.41 5.41 13.51
CA ILE A 173 3.40 6.88 13.60
C ILE A 173 2.11 7.35 14.27
N ALA A 174 2.21 8.36 15.13
CA ALA A 174 1.04 8.97 15.76
C ALA A 174 0.48 10.08 14.87
N LEU A 175 -0.81 10.03 14.58
CA LEU A 175 -1.55 11.05 13.84
C LEU A 175 -2.80 11.48 14.60
N SER A 176 -3.15 12.77 14.52
CA SER A 176 -4.47 13.23 14.97
C SER A 176 -5.57 12.60 14.12
N PRO A 177 -6.72 12.18 14.70
CA PRO A 177 -7.89 11.76 13.91
C PRO A 177 -8.35 12.80 12.88
N SER A 178 -8.08 14.08 13.12
CA SER A 178 -8.37 15.19 12.21
C SER A 178 -7.26 15.51 11.21
N ALA A 179 -6.22 14.66 11.09
CA ALA A 179 -5.16 14.87 10.10
C ALA A 179 -5.74 14.92 8.67
N GLY A 180 -5.21 15.83 7.84
CA GLY A 180 -5.68 16.05 6.47
C GLY A 180 -5.61 14.78 5.60
N VAL A 181 -4.60 13.94 5.80
CA VAL A 181 -4.48 12.66 5.09
C VAL A 181 -5.62 11.69 5.41
N LEU A 182 -6.08 11.63 6.66
CA LEU A 182 -7.13 10.70 7.11
C LEU A 182 -8.53 11.14 6.66
N ASN A 183 -8.78 12.45 6.57
CA ASN A 183 -10.11 12.99 6.29
C ASN A 183 -10.29 13.38 4.81
N TYR A 184 -9.23 13.87 4.18
CA TYR A 184 -9.29 14.45 2.83
C TYR A 184 -8.34 13.79 1.84
N GLY A 185 -7.67 12.69 2.22
CA GLY A 185 -6.78 11.94 1.34
C GLY A 185 -5.55 12.74 0.87
N GLN A 186 -5.14 13.77 1.61
CA GLN A 186 -4.00 14.60 1.27
C GLN A 186 -2.69 13.86 1.54
N GLY A 187 -2.31 13.01 0.59
CA GLY A 187 -1.15 12.15 0.68
C GLY A 187 -0.62 11.72 -0.68
N LEU A 188 0.70 11.64 -0.77
CA LEU A 188 1.48 11.22 -1.94
C LEU A 188 2.45 10.13 -1.53
N PHE A 189 2.78 9.26 -2.44
CA PHE A 189 3.84 8.28 -2.20
C PHE A 189 4.72 8.08 -3.42
N GLU A 190 5.91 7.55 -3.19
CA GLU A 190 6.85 7.16 -4.22
C GLU A 190 7.26 5.70 -4.07
N GLY A 191 7.91 5.18 -5.09
CA GLY A 191 8.47 3.84 -5.08
C GLY A 191 9.70 3.78 -5.95
N LEU A 192 10.82 3.41 -5.34
CA LEU A 192 12.09 3.17 -6.01
C LEU A 192 12.79 1.97 -5.37
N LYS A 193 13.92 1.55 -5.91
CA LYS A 193 14.63 0.36 -5.47
C LYS A 193 16.11 0.63 -5.31
N ALA A 194 16.73 -0.03 -4.31
CA ALA A 194 18.16 -0.13 -4.19
C ALA A 194 18.62 -1.56 -4.48
N TYR A 195 19.73 -1.68 -5.20
CA TYR A 195 20.30 -2.95 -5.62
C TYR A 195 21.73 -3.10 -5.11
N ARG A 196 22.10 -4.30 -4.63
CA ARG A 196 23.47 -4.63 -4.26
C ARG A 196 24.23 -5.16 -5.47
N LYS A 197 25.38 -4.56 -5.77
CA LYS A 197 26.33 -5.04 -6.77
C LYS A 197 27.17 -6.17 -6.24
N SER A 198 27.86 -6.87 -7.15
CA SER A 198 28.80 -7.95 -6.80
C SER A 198 29.99 -7.49 -5.95
N ASP A 199 30.38 -6.21 -6.03
CA ASP A 199 31.43 -5.60 -5.21
C ASP A 199 30.92 -5.14 -3.82
N GLY A 200 29.64 -5.40 -3.49
CA GLY A 200 29.00 -5.01 -2.24
C GLY A 200 28.47 -3.57 -2.19
N SER A 201 28.80 -2.73 -3.17
CA SER A 201 28.23 -1.37 -3.27
C SER A 201 26.73 -1.40 -3.59
N ILE A 202 26.03 -0.35 -3.25
CA ILE A 202 24.57 -0.24 -3.44
C ILE A 202 24.27 0.83 -4.48
N LEU A 203 23.36 0.53 -5.40
CA LEU A 203 22.89 1.45 -6.43
C LEU A 203 21.45 1.85 -6.19
N LEU A 204 21.16 3.15 -6.35
CA LEU A 204 19.82 3.70 -6.58
C LEU A 204 19.64 3.94 -8.07
N PHE A 205 18.40 3.91 -8.54
CA PHE A 205 18.05 4.15 -9.94
C PHE A 205 17.16 5.38 -10.06
N ARG A 206 17.67 6.48 -10.68
CA ARG A 206 16.98 7.75 -10.98
C ARG A 206 16.21 8.34 -9.80
N PRO A 207 16.77 8.46 -8.58
CA PRO A 207 16.03 8.94 -7.42
C PRO A 207 15.56 10.40 -7.56
N GLU A 208 16.27 11.22 -8.35
CA GLU A 208 15.90 12.60 -8.66
C GLU A 208 14.56 12.67 -9.41
N GLU A 209 14.29 11.75 -10.31
CA GLU A 209 13.03 11.67 -11.04
C GLU A 209 11.84 11.37 -10.11
N ASN A 210 12.06 10.57 -9.05
CA ASN A 210 11.07 10.34 -8.02
C ASN A 210 10.81 11.62 -7.20
N ALA A 211 11.87 12.35 -6.86
CA ALA A 211 11.77 13.61 -6.13
C ALA A 211 10.98 14.67 -6.93
N GLU A 212 11.32 14.87 -8.20
CA GLU A 212 10.62 15.81 -9.08
C GLU A 212 9.14 15.41 -9.27
N ARG A 213 8.85 14.11 -9.42
CA ARG A 213 7.46 13.64 -9.55
C ARG A 213 6.67 13.86 -8.25
N MET A 214 7.28 13.66 -7.08
CA MET A 214 6.64 14.01 -5.79
C MET A 214 6.38 15.50 -5.68
N LYS A 215 7.31 16.35 -6.11
CA LYS A 215 7.16 17.82 -6.13
C LYS A 215 5.98 18.24 -7.01
N ILE A 216 5.93 17.77 -8.25
CA ILE A 216 4.80 18.02 -9.18
C ILE A 216 3.47 17.56 -8.56
N GLY A 217 3.46 16.40 -7.95
CA GLY A 217 2.29 15.87 -7.24
C GLY A 217 1.87 16.75 -6.06
N SER A 218 2.84 17.27 -5.31
CA SER A 218 2.60 18.14 -4.15
C SER A 218 1.97 19.46 -4.56
N GLU A 219 2.44 20.08 -5.64
CA GLU A 219 1.85 21.29 -6.20
C GLU A 219 0.37 21.05 -6.56
N ARG A 220 0.05 19.93 -7.23
CA ARG A 220 -1.35 19.58 -7.58
C ARG A 220 -2.23 19.33 -6.36
N MET A 221 -1.66 18.82 -5.26
CA MET A 221 -2.39 18.47 -4.03
C MET A 221 -2.34 19.60 -2.98
N CYS A 222 -1.80 20.78 -3.33
CA CYS A 222 -1.61 21.91 -2.41
C CYS A 222 -0.84 21.50 -1.13
N MET A 223 0.28 20.78 -1.31
CA MET A 223 1.13 20.31 -0.23
C MET A 223 2.54 20.90 -0.36
N SER A 224 3.19 21.20 0.77
CA SER A 224 4.64 21.44 0.78
C SER A 224 5.39 20.13 0.52
N ALA A 225 6.44 20.19 -0.29
CA ALA A 225 7.31 19.06 -0.60
C ALA A 225 8.74 19.28 -0.13
N PRO A 226 9.49 18.22 0.23
CA PRO A 226 10.94 18.34 0.38
C PRO A 226 11.57 18.75 -0.96
N THR A 227 12.72 19.44 -0.92
CA THR A 227 13.48 19.71 -2.14
C THR A 227 14.00 18.40 -2.74
N VAL A 228 14.44 18.44 -4.00
CA VAL A 228 15.04 17.26 -4.66
C VAL A 228 16.22 16.73 -3.86
N GLU A 229 17.08 17.64 -3.39
CA GLU A 229 18.26 17.31 -2.59
C GLU A 229 17.86 16.68 -1.25
N GLN A 230 16.86 17.24 -0.55
CA GLN A 230 16.35 16.69 0.70
C GLN A 230 15.76 15.29 0.51
N PHE A 231 14.98 15.09 -0.56
CA PHE A 231 14.41 13.79 -0.89
C PHE A 231 15.49 12.75 -1.16
N VAL A 232 16.45 13.07 -2.03
CA VAL A 232 17.54 12.15 -2.40
C VAL A 232 18.43 11.85 -1.20
N ASP A 233 18.76 12.84 -0.38
CA ASP A 233 19.55 12.64 0.84
C ASP A 233 18.81 11.76 1.86
N ALA A 234 17.52 11.97 2.07
CA ALA A 234 16.68 11.14 2.93
C ALA A 234 16.63 9.69 2.45
N VAL A 235 16.51 9.45 1.13
CA VAL A 235 16.57 8.12 0.54
C VAL A 235 17.91 7.45 0.83
N LYS A 236 19.04 8.16 0.61
CA LYS A 236 20.40 7.66 0.90
C LYS A 236 20.54 7.26 2.37
N GLN A 237 20.18 8.16 3.28
CA GLN A 237 20.25 7.90 4.73
C GLN A 237 19.44 6.67 5.13
N THR A 238 18.21 6.55 4.61
CA THR A 238 17.35 5.41 4.92
C THR A 238 17.92 4.09 4.42
N VAL A 239 18.45 4.05 3.20
CA VAL A 239 19.06 2.85 2.63
C VAL A 239 20.31 2.46 3.38
N LEU A 240 21.18 3.42 3.71
CA LEU A 240 22.42 3.17 4.45
C LEU A 240 22.14 2.68 5.88
N ALA A 241 21.16 3.26 6.57
CA ALA A 241 20.72 2.80 7.90
C ALA A 241 20.19 1.34 7.87
N ASN A 242 19.63 0.92 6.73
CA ASN A 242 19.10 -0.42 6.51
C ASN A 242 20.00 -1.27 5.58
N LYS A 243 21.29 -0.96 5.48
CA LYS A 243 22.22 -1.61 4.53
C LYS A 243 22.18 -3.14 4.60
N ARG A 244 22.04 -3.71 5.80
CA ARG A 244 22.00 -5.16 6.01
C ARG A 244 20.76 -5.84 5.43
N TRP A 245 19.71 -5.05 5.11
CA TRP A 245 18.45 -5.51 4.51
C TRP A 245 18.44 -5.45 2.98
N VAL A 246 19.48 -4.90 2.34
CA VAL A 246 19.59 -4.91 0.88
C VAL A 246 19.94 -6.32 0.42
N PRO A 247 19.06 -7.00 -0.35
CA PRO A 247 19.28 -8.39 -0.76
C PRO A 247 20.64 -8.62 -1.44
N PRO A 248 21.20 -9.82 -1.37
CA PRO A 248 22.39 -10.21 -2.13
C PRO A 248 22.17 -9.98 -3.63
N THR A 249 23.27 -9.80 -4.35
CA THR A 249 23.26 -9.60 -5.80
C THR A 249 22.42 -10.67 -6.52
N GLY A 250 21.40 -10.22 -7.24
CA GLY A 250 20.53 -11.10 -8.03
C GLY A 250 19.38 -11.75 -7.26
N LYS A 251 19.30 -11.63 -5.93
CA LYS A 251 18.24 -12.23 -5.12
C LYS A 251 17.03 -11.32 -4.89
N GLY A 252 17.10 -10.09 -5.33
CA GLY A 252 16.03 -9.12 -5.15
C GLY A 252 16.53 -7.69 -5.09
N SER A 253 15.80 -6.85 -4.40
CA SER A 253 16.12 -5.43 -4.19
C SER A 253 15.53 -4.94 -2.86
N LEU A 254 16.07 -3.86 -2.32
CA LEU A 254 15.42 -3.13 -1.24
C LEU A 254 14.41 -2.16 -1.85
N TYR A 255 13.12 -2.41 -1.64
CA TYR A 255 12.06 -1.50 -2.06
C TYR A 255 11.98 -0.32 -1.09
N ILE A 256 11.98 0.88 -1.63
CA ILE A 256 11.99 2.12 -0.88
C ILE A 256 10.63 2.80 -1.09
N ARG A 257 9.96 3.17 0.01
CA ARG A 257 8.65 3.80 0.01
C ARG A 257 8.70 5.17 0.67
N PRO A 258 9.00 6.24 -0.08
CA PRO A 258 8.73 7.61 0.37
C PRO A 258 7.22 7.87 0.44
N LEU A 259 6.80 8.54 1.50
CA LEU A 259 5.41 8.91 1.77
C LEU A 259 5.38 10.35 2.27
N LEU A 260 4.55 11.19 1.67
CA LEU A 260 4.31 12.57 2.08
C LEU A 260 2.84 12.72 2.44
N ILE A 261 2.55 13.14 3.69
CA ILE A 261 1.19 13.21 4.21
C ILE A 261 0.89 14.56 4.86
N GLY A 262 -0.31 15.06 4.69
CA GLY A 262 -0.87 16.14 5.48
C GLY A 262 -1.18 15.65 6.89
N SER A 263 -0.26 15.88 7.83
CA SER A 263 -0.32 15.37 9.19
C SER A 263 -0.96 16.35 10.18
N GLY A 264 -1.05 17.63 9.81
CA GLY A 264 -1.69 18.66 10.61
C GLY A 264 -3.20 18.44 10.77
N ALA A 265 -3.71 18.82 11.93
CA ALA A 265 -5.13 18.72 12.26
C ALA A 265 -5.96 19.76 11.49
N ILE A 266 -7.03 19.33 10.85
CA ILE A 266 -7.93 20.20 10.09
C ILE A 266 -9.36 19.64 10.12
N LEU A 267 -10.37 20.50 10.29
CA LEU A 267 -11.76 20.10 10.25
C LEU A 267 -12.45 20.55 8.96
N GLY A 268 -12.27 21.78 8.55
CA GLY A 268 -12.79 22.29 7.27
C GLY A 268 -11.91 21.84 6.10
N LEU A 269 -12.47 21.85 4.88
CA LEU A 269 -11.73 21.52 3.66
C LEU A 269 -10.72 22.63 3.33
N ALA A 270 -9.46 22.39 3.64
CA ALA A 270 -8.33 23.25 3.32
C ALA A 270 -7.04 22.42 3.29
N PRO A 271 -5.91 22.97 2.75
CA PRO A 271 -4.61 22.33 2.87
C PRO A 271 -4.20 22.16 4.33
N SER A 272 -3.57 21.04 4.65
CA SER A 272 -2.98 20.81 5.97
C SER A 272 -1.95 21.89 6.29
N GLN A 273 -1.83 22.26 7.57
CA GLN A 273 -0.84 23.24 8.04
C GLN A 273 0.50 22.61 8.40
N GLU A 274 0.54 21.28 8.48
CA GLU A 274 1.75 20.51 8.77
C GLU A 274 1.81 19.30 7.86
N TYR A 275 3.02 18.96 7.43
CA TYR A 275 3.29 17.78 6.61
C TYR A 275 4.34 16.90 7.26
N THR A 276 4.24 15.61 7.05
CA THR A 276 5.26 14.65 7.47
C THR A 276 5.76 13.89 6.25
N PHE A 277 7.05 13.91 6.03
CA PHE A 277 7.75 13.11 5.02
C PHE A 277 8.40 11.91 5.69
N ILE A 278 8.05 10.71 5.23
CA ILE A 278 8.48 9.45 5.83
C ILE A 278 9.08 8.60 4.72
N ILE A 279 10.17 7.89 5.01
CA ILE A 279 10.68 6.85 4.13
C ILE A 279 10.86 5.57 4.94
N TYR A 280 10.27 4.50 4.49
CA TYR A 280 10.55 3.15 4.99
C TYR A 280 10.96 2.24 3.83
N VAL A 281 11.56 1.11 4.17
CA VAL A 281 12.09 0.15 3.21
C VAL A 281 11.64 -1.26 3.54
N SER A 282 11.64 -2.13 2.54
CA SER A 282 11.39 -3.56 2.70
C SER A 282 12.20 -4.34 1.67
N PRO A 283 12.92 -5.39 2.04
CA PRO A 283 13.49 -6.30 1.05
C PRO A 283 12.35 -6.99 0.29
N VAL A 284 12.51 -7.08 -1.03
CA VAL A 284 11.58 -7.76 -1.92
C VAL A 284 12.34 -8.67 -2.87
N GLY A 285 11.79 -9.82 -3.16
CA GLY A 285 12.34 -10.74 -4.14
C GLY A 285 12.20 -10.24 -5.58
N ASN A 286 12.73 -11.00 -6.51
CA ASN A 286 12.46 -10.75 -7.92
C ASN A 286 10.97 -10.99 -8.17
N TYR A 287 10.32 -10.05 -8.84
CA TYR A 287 8.88 -10.13 -9.12
C TYR A 287 8.53 -11.41 -9.91
N PHE A 288 9.44 -11.82 -10.78
CA PHE A 288 9.38 -13.07 -11.54
C PHE A 288 10.51 -13.99 -11.07
N LYS A 289 10.21 -14.94 -10.19
CA LYS A 289 11.20 -15.86 -9.61
C LYS A 289 11.84 -16.79 -10.67
N GLU A 290 11.04 -17.25 -11.62
CA GLU A 290 11.42 -18.23 -12.66
C GLU A 290 11.68 -17.59 -14.04
N GLY A 291 11.87 -16.26 -14.10
CA GLY A 291 11.96 -15.50 -15.34
C GLY A 291 10.66 -14.73 -15.65
N LEU A 292 10.63 -14.03 -16.81
CA LEU A 292 9.45 -13.25 -17.17
C LEU A 292 8.24 -14.16 -17.37
N ALA A 293 7.19 -13.94 -16.60
CA ALA A 293 5.90 -14.61 -16.75
C ALA A 293 4.87 -13.63 -17.33
N PRO A 294 4.07 -14.06 -18.32
CA PRO A 294 3.05 -13.22 -18.91
C PRO A 294 1.86 -13.04 -17.97
N ILE A 295 1.31 -11.83 -17.94
CA ILE A 295 0.08 -11.52 -17.20
C ILE A 295 -1.14 -11.50 -18.14
N ASN A 296 -2.33 -11.76 -17.56
CA ASN A 296 -3.59 -11.71 -18.28
C ASN A 296 -4.41 -10.53 -17.80
N LEU A 297 -4.82 -9.66 -18.72
CA LEU A 297 -5.59 -8.45 -18.41
C LEU A 297 -7.04 -8.58 -18.85
N ILE A 298 -7.92 -7.91 -18.12
CA ILE A 298 -9.28 -7.59 -18.58
C ILE A 298 -9.41 -6.09 -18.76
N ILE A 299 -10.04 -5.65 -19.84
CA ILE A 299 -10.38 -4.24 -20.05
C ILE A 299 -11.65 -3.93 -19.26
N GLU A 300 -11.58 -2.87 -18.46
CA GLU A 300 -12.72 -2.34 -17.70
C GLU A 300 -13.33 -1.16 -18.48
N ASP A 301 -14.60 -1.26 -18.80
CA ASP A 301 -15.34 -0.28 -19.60
C ASP A 301 -16.48 0.41 -18.83
N ASN A 302 -16.72 0.05 -17.55
CA ASN A 302 -17.72 0.66 -16.69
C ASN A 302 -17.14 1.62 -15.64
N PHE A 303 -15.93 1.32 -15.14
CA PHE A 303 -15.24 2.14 -14.16
C PHE A 303 -14.00 2.76 -14.78
N HIS A 304 -13.82 4.06 -14.57
CA HIS A 304 -12.63 4.76 -15.02
C HIS A 304 -11.64 4.95 -13.86
N ARG A 305 -10.36 4.73 -14.13
CA ARG A 305 -9.27 4.96 -13.18
C ARG A 305 -9.06 6.45 -12.93
N ALA A 306 -9.24 7.27 -13.97
CA ALA A 306 -8.98 8.70 -13.97
C ALA A 306 -9.94 9.42 -14.93
N ALA A 307 -10.10 10.72 -14.73
CA ALA A 307 -10.83 11.59 -15.63
C ALA A 307 -10.06 12.91 -15.87
N PRO A 308 -10.25 13.58 -17.01
CA PRO A 308 -9.64 14.87 -17.28
C PRO A 308 -9.92 15.89 -16.16
N GLY A 309 -8.88 16.61 -15.74
CA GLY A 309 -8.94 17.54 -14.60
C GLY A 309 -8.86 16.90 -13.21
N GLY A 310 -8.93 15.57 -13.13
CA GLY A 310 -8.76 14.80 -11.90
C GLY A 310 -7.30 14.71 -11.43
N THR A 311 -7.00 13.67 -10.65
CA THR A 311 -5.67 13.43 -10.06
C THR A 311 -4.94 12.23 -10.67
N GLY A 312 -5.42 11.68 -11.80
CA GLY A 312 -4.86 10.47 -12.42
C GLY A 312 -3.37 10.54 -12.72
N GLY A 313 -2.89 11.70 -13.16
CA GLY A 313 -1.46 11.95 -13.43
C GLY A 313 -0.58 12.16 -12.20
N VAL A 314 -1.15 12.12 -11.00
CA VAL A 314 -0.47 12.34 -9.72
C VAL A 314 -0.37 11.03 -8.93
N LYS A 315 0.74 10.81 -8.24
CA LYS A 315 0.91 9.61 -7.41
C LYS A 315 0.29 9.80 -6.02
N THR A 316 -1.00 10.20 -5.99
CA THR A 316 -1.75 10.35 -4.75
C THR A 316 -2.34 9.01 -4.28
N ILE A 317 -2.42 8.83 -2.96
CA ILE A 317 -2.92 7.61 -2.32
C ILE A 317 -4.35 7.25 -2.76
N GLY A 318 -5.21 8.25 -2.99
CA GLY A 318 -6.60 8.07 -3.38
C GLY A 318 -6.80 7.34 -4.72
N ASN A 319 -5.91 7.54 -5.69
CA ASN A 319 -5.99 6.86 -6.99
C ASN A 319 -5.88 5.34 -6.88
N TYR A 320 -5.21 4.83 -5.84
CA TYR A 320 -5.01 3.39 -5.65
C TYR A 320 -6.16 2.74 -4.90
N ALA A 321 -6.86 3.48 -4.06
CA ALA A 321 -8.06 2.96 -3.40
C ALA A 321 -9.21 2.75 -4.40
N SER A 322 -9.36 3.64 -5.38
CA SER A 322 -10.44 3.57 -6.37
C SER A 322 -10.38 2.36 -7.30
N VAL A 323 -9.19 1.80 -7.56
CA VAL A 323 -9.01 0.66 -8.47
C VAL A 323 -9.21 -0.70 -7.79
N LEU A 324 -9.22 -0.77 -6.45
CA LEU A 324 -9.25 -2.03 -5.69
C LEU A 324 -10.47 -2.89 -6.02
N LYS A 325 -11.66 -2.30 -6.18
CA LYS A 325 -12.88 -3.04 -6.46
C LYS A 325 -12.81 -3.78 -7.81
N ALA A 326 -12.43 -3.06 -8.87
CA ALA A 326 -12.31 -3.66 -10.20
C ALA A 326 -11.20 -4.72 -10.23
N GLN A 327 -10.05 -4.45 -9.58
CA GLN A 327 -8.95 -5.40 -9.48
C GLN A 327 -9.34 -6.68 -8.71
N THR A 328 -10.09 -6.57 -7.61
CA THR A 328 -10.58 -7.73 -6.85
C THR A 328 -11.48 -8.60 -7.72
N ILE A 329 -12.47 -8.00 -8.39
CA ILE A 329 -13.38 -8.71 -9.28
C ILE A 329 -12.61 -9.38 -10.44
N ALA A 330 -11.61 -8.73 -11.00
CA ALA A 330 -10.77 -9.30 -12.05
C ALA A 330 -9.99 -10.52 -11.56
N LYS A 331 -9.38 -10.45 -10.37
CA LYS A 331 -8.65 -11.57 -9.75
C LYS A 331 -9.57 -12.77 -9.44
N GLU A 332 -10.77 -12.54 -8.94
CA GLU A 332 -11.78 -13.58 -8.72
C GLU A 332 -12.16 -14.29 -10.03
N LYS A 333 -12.09 -13.61 -11.17
CA LYS A 333 -12.31 -14.17 -12.51
C LYS A 333 -11.06 -14.78 -13.15
N GLY A 334 -9.93 -14.84 -12.44
CA GLY A 334 -8.67 -15.42 -12.91
C GLY A 334 -7.80 -14.51 -13.76
N TYR A 335 -8.10 -13.20 -13.82
CA TYR A 335 -7.21 -12.22 -14.46
C TYR A 335 -6.14 -11.73 -13.49
N SER A 336 -4.99 -11.32 -14.05
CA SER A 336 -3.88 -10.77 -13.25
C SER A 336 -4.17 -9.34 -12.79
N ASP A 337 -4.74 -8.50 -13.66
CA ASP A 337 -5.05 -7.10 -13.38
C ASP A 337 -6.04 -6.52 -14.42
N VAL A 338 -6.36 -5.24 -14.28
CA VAL A 338 -7.34 -4.49 -15.04
C VAL A 338 -6.65 -3.41 -15.88
N LEU A 339 -6.99 -3.33 -17.16
CA LEU A 339 -6.64 -2.22 -18.05
C LEU A 339 -7.83 -1.29 -18.18
N TYR A 340 -7.63 0.00 -17.91
CA TYR A 340 -8.67 1.02 -17.95
C TYR A 340 -8.68 1.78 -19.26
N LEU A 341 -9.87 2.29 -19.64
CA LEU A 341 -10.10 3.15 -20.79
C LEU A 341 -10.32 4.59 -20.38
N ASP A 342 -10.14 5.52 -21.33
CA ASP A 342 -10.37 6.93 -21.14
C ASP A 342 -11.84 7.25 -20.79
N ALA A 343 -12.03 8.14 -19.84
CA ALA A 343 -13.37 8.51 -19.32
C ALA A 343 -14.21 9.36 -20.30
N VAL A 344 -13.64 9.80 -21.42
CA VAL A 344 -14.33 10.67 -22.38
C VAL A 344 -14.96 9.88 -23.52
N HIS A 345 -14.20 8.97 -24.12
CA HIS A 345 -14.60 8.23 -25.32
C HIS A 345 -14.80 6.74 -25.06
N ASN A 346 -14.31 6.23 -23.91
CA ASN A 346 -14.30 4.82 -23.56
C ASN A 346 -13.69 3.94 -24.67
N LYS A 347 -12.64 4.45 -25.30
CA LYS A 347 -12.02 3.87 -26.51
C LYS A 347 -10.51 3.80 -26.46
N TYR A 348 -9.88 4.76 -25.78
CA TYR A 348 -8.42 4.85 -25.75
C TYR A 348 -7.90 4.25 -24.46
N LEU A 349 -6.73 3.62 -24.54
CA LEU A 349 -6.07 3.03 -23.40
C LEU A 349 -5.61 4.12 -22.42
N GLU A 350 -5.77 3.85 -21.14
CA GLU A 350 -5.19 4.64 -20.06
C GLU A 350 -4.05 3.84 -19.40
N GLU A 351 -4.24 3.37 -18.20
CA GLU A 351 -3.26 2.59 -17.44
C GLU A 351 -3.86 1.27 -16.96
N VAL A 352 -3.01 0.34 -16.59
CA VAL A 352 -3.36 -0.78 -15.71
C VAL A 352 -3.52 -0.23 -14.29
N SER A 353 -4.02 -0.98 -13.34
CA SER A 353 -4.28 -0.46 -11.98
C SER A 353 -3.10 0.31 -11.37
N SER A 354 -1.86 -0.09 -11.67
CA SER A 354 -0.65 0.55 -11.11
C SER A 354 0.55 0.60 -12.08
N CYS A 355 0.34 0.33 -13.37
CA CYS A 355 1.39 0.23 -14.38
C CYS A 355 1.01 0.96 -15.67
N ASN A 356 1.99 1.55 -16.34
CA ASN A 356 1.82 2.06 -17.71
C ASN A 356 1.78 0.89 -18.70
N ILE A 357 1.14 1.09 -19.87
CA ILE A 357 0.99 0.08 -20.91
C ILE A 357 1.68 0.49 -22.21
N PHE A 358 2.21 -0.49 -22.92
CA PHE A 358 2.88 -0.35 -24.20
C PHE A 358 2.35 -1.39 -25.20
N VAL A 359 2.19 -0.96 -26.44
CA VAL A 359 1.69 -1.76 -27.56
C VAL A 359 2.74 -1.79 -28.66
N VAL A 360 3.15 -2.98 -29.08
CA VAL A 360 4.17 -3.20 -30.09
C VAL A 360 3.55 -3.65 -31.39
N LYS A 361 3.90 -3.01 -32.49
CA LYS A 361 3.53 -3.44 -33.86
C LYS A 361 4.69 -3.27 -34.79
N GLY A 362 5.27 -4.38 -35.22
CA GLY A 362 6.52 -4.37 -36.02
C GLY A 362 7.65 -3.71 -35.24
N ASN A 363 8.23 -2.64 -35.80
CA ASN A 363 9.31 -1.87 -35.17
C ASN A 363 8.80 -0.64 -34.40
N SER A 364 7.49 -0.46 -34.27
CA SER A 364 6.88 0.67 -33.54
C SER A 364 6.38 0.23 -32.18
N ILE A 365 6.64 1.05 -31.16
CA ILE A 365 6.15 0.89 -29.78
C ILE A 365 5.30 2.12 -29.48
N SER A 366 4.00 1.92 -29.22
CA SER A 366 3.09 3.00 -28.85
C SER A 366 2.72 2.90 -27.38
N THR A 367 2.61 4.04 -26.71
CA THR A 367 2.15 4.15 -25.33
C THR A 367 1.25 5.37 -25.17
N PRO A 368 0.21 5.32 -24.33
CA PRO A 368 -0.64 6.47 -24.08
C PRO A 368 0.17 7.71 -23.65
N SER A 369 -0.17 8.87 -24.26
CA SER A 369 0.44 10.16 -23.93
C SER A 369 0.05 10.62 -22.53
N ILE A 370 0.96 11.36 -21.86
CA ILE A 370 0.73 11.88 -20.51
C ILE A 370 -0.02 13.21 -20.61
N GLU A 371 -1.36 13.16 -20.51
CA GLU A 371 -2.26 14.32 -20.64
C GLU A 371 -3.06 14.59 -19.36
N GLY A 372 -2.49 14.26 -18.17
CA GLY A 372 -3.08 14.55 -16.86
C GLY A 372 -3.89 13.41 -16.23
N THR A 373 -4.23 12.37 -16.97
CA THR A 373 -4.92 11.17 -16.46
C THR A 373 -3.96 10.00 -16.20
N ILE A 374 -2.79 10.00 -16.83
CA ILE A 374 -1.80 8.93 -16.81
C ILE A 374 -0.59 9.36 -16.00
N LEU A 375 -0.14 8.49 -15.09
CA LEU A 375 1.05 8.74 -14.29
C LEU A 375 2.31 8.73 -15.18
N SER A 376 3.16 9.76 -15.03
CA SER A 376 4.49 9.82 -15.64
C SER A 376 5.42 8.78 -15.00
N GLY A 377 5.35 7.53 -15.44
CA GLY A 377 6.14 6.43 -14.89
C GLY A 377 7.63 6.63 -15.17
N ILE A 378 8.49 6.50 -14.14
CA ILE A 378 9.94 6.60 -14.30
C ILE A 378 10.46 5.41 -15.09
N THR A 379 9.91 4.22 -14.83
CA THR A 379 10.22 3.04 -15.67
C THR A 379 9.70 3.23 -17.09
N ARG A 380 8.51 3.83 -17.28
CA ARG A 380 7.99 4.19 -18.60
C ARG A 380 8.97 5.09 -19.36
N LYS A 381 9.40 6.19 -18.77
CA LYS A 381 10.40 7.11 -19.33
C LYS A 381 11.69 6.38 -19.70
N SER A 382 12.19 5.55 -18.80
CA SER A 382 13.43 4.80 -19.02
C SER A 382 13.30 3.76 -20.14
N VAL A 383 12.16 3.09 -20.24
CA VAL A 383 11.87 2.13 -21.33
C VAL A 383 11.80 2.84 -22.68
N ILE A 384 11.17 4.02 -22.76
CA ILE A 384 11.14 4.83 -23.99
C ILE A 384 12.55 5.15 -24.44
N GLU A 385 13.38 5.73 -23.58
CA GLU A 385 14.75 6.13 -23.90
C GLU A 385 15.63 4.93 -24.30
N VAL A 386 15.46 3.75 -23.67
CA VAL A 386 16.18 2.52 -24.04
C VAL A 386 15.68 1.98 -25.38
N ALA A 387 14.36 1.97 -25.62
CA ALA A 387 13.78 1.47 -26.86
C ALA A 387 14.24 2.30 -28.08
N GLU A 388 14.22 3.63 -27.98
CA GLU A 388 14.71 4.53 -29.03
C GLU A 388 16.18 4.29 -29.34
N ARG A 389 17.04 4.14 -28.32
CA ARG A 389 18.46 3.79 -28.50
C ARG A 389 18.67 2.42 -29.12
N LYS A 390 17.69 1.52 -29.04
CA LYS A 390 17.70 0.22 -29.73
C LYS A 390 17.17 0.28 -31.15
N GLY A 391 16.72 1.44 -31.63
CA GLY A 391 16.23 1.66 -32.97
C GLY A 391 14.74 1.39 -33.16
N TYR A 392 13.99 1.24 -32.08
CA TYR A 392 12.52 1.21 -32.13
C TYR A 392 12.00 2.63 -32.38
N LYS A 393 10.91 2.73 -33.14
CA LYS A 393 10.14 3.96 -33.23
C LYS A 393 9.18 4.01 -32.06
N VAL A 394 9.36 4.94 -31.12
CA VAL A 394 8.45 5.11 -29.98
C VAL A 394 7.48 6.25 -30.23
N GLU A 395 6.18 6.02 -29.97
CA GLU A 395 5.10 6.97 -30.18
C GLU A 395 4.30 7.17 -28.89
N GLU A 396 4.43 8.35 -28.29
CA GLU A 396 3.62 8.78 -27.16
C GLU A 396 2.35 9.48 -27.69
N ARG A 397 1.24 8.77 -27.76
CA ARG A 397 -0.03 9.24 -28.33
C ARG A 397 -1.21 8.48 -27.74
N ARG A 398 -2.42 8.89 -28.10
CA ARG A 398 -3.61 8.06 -27.83
C ARG A 398 -3.48 6.74 -28.60
N VAL A 399 -3.74 5.63 -27.89
CA VAL A 399 -3.71 4.27 -28.44
C VAL A 399 -5.12 3.69 -28.26
N SER A 400 -5.73 3.24 -29.35
CA SER A 400 -7.08 2.69 -29.29
C SER A 400 -7.10 1.22 -28.84
N VAL A 401 -8.25 0.74 -28.37
CA VAL A 401 -8.48 -0.68 -28.09
C VAL A 401 -8.25 -1.52 -29.35
N ASP A 402 -8.67 -1.05 -30.52
CA ASP A 402 -8.47 -1.79 -31.79
C ASP A 402 -7.00 -1.99 -32.10
N GLU A 403 -6.15 -0.98 -31.84
CA GLU A 403 -4.70 -1.11 -31.99
C GLU A 403 -4.12 -2.12 -31.00
N LEU A 404 -4.59 -2.11 -29.76
CA LEU A 404 -4.20 -3.10 -28.75
C LEU A 404 -4.56 -4.52 -29.20
N LEU A 405 -5.82 -4.75 -29.63
CA LEU A 405 -6.27 -6.06 -30.07
C LEU A 405 -5.53 -6.57 -31.32
N GLY A 406 -5.02 -5.67 -32.17
CA GLY A 406 -4.21 -5.98 -33.34
C GLY A 406 -2.70 -5.93 -33.14
N ALA A 407 -2.21 -5.87 -31.91
CA ALA A 407 -0.80 -5.79 -31.58
C ALA A 407 -0.05 -7.10 -31.84
N ASN A 408 1.27 -7.01 -32.07
CA ASN A 408 2.14 -8.18 -32.06
C ASN A 408 2.53 -8.58 -30.64
N GLU A 409 2.77 -7.59 -29.78
CA GLU A 409 3.21 -7.76 -28.41
C GLU A 409 2.66 -6.63 -27.54
N VAL A 410 2.38 -6.90 -26.30
CA VAL A 410 1.92 -5.93 -25.28
C VAL A 410 2.70 -6.14 -24.00
N PHE A 411 3.08 -5.05 -23.32
CA PHE A 411 3.72 -5.14 -22.01
C PHE A 411 3.36 -3.94 -21.12
N CYS A 412 3.50 -4.13 -19.83
CA CYS A 412 3.31 -3.10 -18.80
C CYS A 412 4.64 -2.71 -18.17
N THR A 413 4.72 -1.50 -17.60
CA THR A 413 5.92 -1.04 -16.88
C THR A 413 5.57 -0.43 -15.54
N GLY A 414 6.41 -0.70 -14.53
CA GLY A 414 6.30 -0.14 -13.18
C GLY A 414 7.53 -0.45 -12.35
N THR A 415 7.71 0.22 -11.22
CA THR A 415 8.89 0.02 -10.35
C THR A 415 8.98 -1.42 -9.84
N ALA A 416 7.86 -2.05 -9.48
CA ALA A 416 7.84 -3.41 -8.95
C ALA A 416 8.26 -4.44 -10.00
N VAL A 417 7.59 -4.41 -11.15
CA VAL A 417 7.70 -5.40 -12.23
C VAL A 417 8.82 -5.10 -13.24
N VAL A 418 9.30 -3.87 -13.29
CA VAL A 418 10.17 -3.28 -14.32
C VAL A 418 9.48 -3.32 -15.68
N VAL A 419 9.48 -4.45 -16.38
CA VAL A 419 8.69 -4.73 -17.58
C VAL A 419 7.94 -6.04 -17.34
N SER A 420 6.63 -6.05 -17.57
CA SER A 420 5.76 -7.22 -17.43
C SER A 420 5.09 -7.53 -18.77
N PRO A 421 5.41 -8.65 -19.41
CA PRO A 421 4.76 -9.03 -20.67
C PRO A 421 3.27 -9.33 -20.42
N VAL A 422 2.43 -8.98 -21.38
CA VAL A 422 1.00 -9.32 -21.39
C VAL A 422 0.78 -10.50 -22.33
N GLY A 423 0.33 -11.62 -21.77
CA GLY A 423 0.04 -12.84 -22.54
C GLY A 423 -1.33 -12.79 -23.20
N SER A 424 -2.30 -12.16 -22.54
CA SER A 424 -3.62 -11.98 -23.13
C SER A 424 -4.36 -10.76 -22.61
N VAL A 425 -5.29 -10.26 -23.42
CA VAL A 425 -6.26 -9.23 -23.06
C VAL A 425 -7.66 -9.73 -23.38
N THR A 426 -8.59 -9.54 -22.42
CA THR A 426 -10.01 -9.83 -22.65
C THR A 426 -10.80 -8.53 -22.69
N TYR A 427 -11.57 -8.36 -23.76
CA TYR A 427 -12.45 -7.21 -23.96
C TYR A 427 -13.81 -7.68 -24.47
N GLN A 428 -14.89 -7.27 -23.81
CA GLN A 428 -16.28 -7.64 -24.16
C GLN A 428 -16.46 -9.15 -24.39
N GLY A 429 -15.87 -9.96 -23.50
CA GLY A 429 -15.94 -11.43 -23.57
C GLY A 429 -15.02 -12.09 -24.59
N LYS A 430 -14.35 -11.30 -25.46
CA LYS A 430 -13.39 -11.83 -26.44
C LYS A 430 -11.97 -11.76 -25.87
N ARG A 431 -11.28 -12.90 -25.78
CA ARG A 431 -9.89 -13.01 -25.39
C ARG A 431 -8.98 -12.98 -26.62
N ILE A 432 -7.97 -12.15 -26.58
CA ILE A 432 -6.88 -12.08 -27.55
C ILE A 432 -5.58 -12.46 -26.87
N GLU A 433 -4.84 -13.37 -27.46
CA GLU A 433 -3.54 -13.86 -26.97
C GLU A 433 -2.39 -13.29 -27.79
N TYR A 434 -1.28 -12.96 -27.12
CA TYR A 434 -0.07 -12.43 -27.71
C TYR A 434 1.06 -13.44 -27.57
N ASN A 435 1.97 -13.46 -28.58
CA ASN A 435 3.21 -14.26 -28.55
C ASN A 435 3.02 -15.79 -28.47
N GLY A 436 1.86 -16.31 -28.87
CA GLY A 436 1.57 -17.75 -28.89
C GLY A 436 1.74 -18.41 -27.52
N ASP A 437 2.17 -19.68 -27.51
CA ASP A 437 2.27 -20.50 -26.29
C ASP A 437 3.28 -19.97 -25.25
N GLN A 438 4.26 -19.16 -25.66
CA GLN A 438 5.25 -18.61 -24.75
C GLN A 438 4.76 -17.37 -23.99
N GLY A 439 3.81 -16.61 -24.54
CA GLY A 439 3.22 -15.43 -23.92
C GLY A 439 4.18 -14.27 -23.64
N VAL A 440 5.49 -14.46 -23.86
CA VAL A 440 6.54 -13.47 -23.64
C VAL A 440 7.09 -13.01 -24.97
N GLY A 441 6.96 -11.71 -25.26
CA GLY A 441 7.45 -11.13 -26.49
C GLY A 441 8.95 -10.81 -26.46
N MET A 442 9.55 -10.74 -27.64
CA MET A 442 10.99 -10.45 -27.78
C MET A 442 11.34 -9.03 -27.31
N VAL A 443 10.44 -8.07 -27.54
CA VAL A 443 10.70 -6.66 -27.18
C VAL A 443 10.68 -6.50 -25.65
N SER A 444 9.67 -7.04 -24.98
CA SER A 444 9.58 -7.00 -23.52
C SER A 444 10.74 -7.72 -22.85
N GLN A 445 11.14 -8.89 -23.36
CA GLN A 445 12.31 -9.63 -22.86
C GLN A 445 13.60 -8.82 -23.01
N GLN A 446 13.80 -8.18 -24.18
CA GLN A 446 14.98 -7.37 -24.43
C GLN A 446 15.04 -6.14 -23.53
N LEU A 447 13.94 -5.39 -23.43
CA LEU A 447 13.85 -4.18 -22.60
C LEU A 447 13.99 -4.49 -21.11
N TYR A 448 13.37 -5.58 -20.63
CA TYR A 448 13.53 -6.07 -19.27
C TYR A 448 15.00 -6.38 -18.94
N THR A 449 15.64 -7.17 -19.79
CA THR A 449 17.03 -7.58 -19.59
C THR A 449 17.99 -6.39 -19.56
N LEU A 450 17.82 -5.45 -20.47
CA LEU A 450 18.66 -4.24 -20.53
C LEU A 450 18.47 -3.36 -19.31
N LEU A 451 17.22 -3.07 -18.94
CA LEU A 451 16.92 -2.15 -17.84
C LEU A 451 17.31 -2.75 -16.48
N THR A 452 17.01 -4.03 -16.24
CA THR A 452 17.41 -4.70 -15.00
C THR A 452 18.92 -4.85 -14.89
N SER A 453 19.62 -5.13 -15.98
CA SER A 453 21.08 -5.20 -15.99
C SER A 453 21.74 -3.86 -15.67
N LEU A 454 21.14 -2.75 -16.14
CA LEU A 454 21.57 -1.41 -15.79
C LEU A 454 21.31 -1.10 -14.30
N GLN A 455 20.09 -1.37 -13.82
CA GLN A 455 19.71 -1.17 -12.42
C GLN A 455 20.57 -1.93 -11.42
N MET A 456 21.00 -3.14 -11.80
CA MET A 456 21.89 -3.99 -11.00
C MET A 456 23.37 -3.69 -11.18
N GLY A 457 23.74 -2.70 -12.02
CA GLY A 457 25.13 -2.36 -12.32
C GLY A 457 25.90 -3.43 -13.09
N LYS A 458 25.20 -4.31 -13.84
CA LYS A 458 25.83 -5.32 -14.72
C LYS A 458 26.29 -4.71 -16.05
N TYR A 459 25.73 -3.59 -16.44
CA TYR A 459 26.14 -2.76 -17.57
C TYR A 459 26.61 -1.40 -17.11
N GLU A 460 27.59 -0.84 -17.83
CA GLU A 460 28.03 0.53 -17.62
C GLU A 460 26.87 1.52 -17.82
N ASP A 461 26.67 2.38 -16.86
CA ASP A 461 25.67 3.44 -16.93
C ASP A 461 26.21 4.65 -17.69
N ARG A 462 26.00 4.68 -19.01
CA ARG A 462 26.37 5.83 -19.86
C ARG A 462 25.35 6.95 -19.86
N MET A 463 24.26 6.78 -19.10
CA MET A 463 23.14 7.73 -19.05
C MET A 463 23.11 8.51 -17.72
N GLY A 464 23.93 8.13 -16.77
CA GLY A 464 23.96 8.75 -15.44
C GLY A 464 22.68 8.50 -14.63
N TRP A 465 22.03 7.35 -14.83
CA TRP A 465 20.77 7.01 -14.15
C TRP A 465 20.96 6.32 -12.81
N THR A 466 22.14 5.79 -12.58
CA THR A 466 22.44 5.08 -11.35
C THR A 466 23.28 5.94 -10.41
N MET A 467 22.93 5.93 -9.14
CA MET A 467 23.66 6.60 -8.09
C MET A 467 24.24 5.58 -7.13
N GLN A 468 25.55 5.52 -7.00
CA GLN A 468 26.22 4.62 -6.06
C GLN A 468 26.21 5.21 -4.66
N LEU A 469 25.87 4.36 -3.67
CA LEU A 469 25.98 4.65 -2.25
C LEU A 469 27.24 3.96 -1.70
N ASN A 470 28.01 4.73 -0.94
CA ASN A 470 29.24 4.25 -0.33
C ASN A 470 29.06 3.94 1.16
#